data_eab448a8ac1d810392df26d993959b36
#
_entry.id   eab448a8ac1d810392df26d993959b36
#
_cell.length_a   1.000
_cell.length_b   1.000
_cell.length_c   1.000
_cell.angle_alpha   90.00
_cell.angle_beta   90.00
_cell.angle_gamma   90.00
#
_symmetry.space_group_name_H-M   'P 1'
#
loop_
_entity.id
_entity.type
_entity.pdbx_description
1 polymer ?
#
loop_
_entity_poly.entity_id
_entity_poly.type
_entity_poly.pdbx_seq_one_letter_code
_entity_poly.pdbx_strand_id
1 'polypeptide(L)'
;AVTEGEVTLVEIPTEPFFKFLEKHPEIYRKFLKYSSQNSQQLMRKVPEMALTRIESRVAKILLNLTRKIGYRENDLYQLEMPLTRKEIAAMAGTTTETVVRVLGRLEKTDVIQMNKHHIILQDLNYLESLVDETDHL
;
A
#
# COMPACT_ATOMS: atom_id res chain seq x y z
N ALA A 1 -4.18 -6.60 -15.06
CA ALA A 1 -4.55 -6.67 -13.63
C ALA A 1 -4.68 -8.14 -13.27
N VAL A 2 -4.16 -8.51 -12.11
CA VAL A 2 -4.33 -9.86 -11.56
C VAL A 2 -5.15 -9.69 -10.29
N THR A 3 -6.23 -10.47 -10.15
CA THR A 3 -7.07 -10.48 -8.97
C THR A 3 -6.70 -11.67 -8.09
N GLU A 4 -6.69 -11.48 -6.79
CA GLU A 4 -6.57 -12.56 -5.80
C GLU A 4 -7.90 -12.69 -5.05
N GLY A 5 -8.49 -13.88 -5.14
CA GLY A 5 -9.79 -14.19 -4.56
C GLY A 5 -10.98 -13.88 -5.46
N GLU A 6 -12.18 -13.97 -4.89
CA GLU A 6 -13.44 -13.70 -5.59
C GLU A 6 -13.65 -12.20 -5.72
N VAL A 7 -13.77 -11.72 -6.95
CA VAL A 7 -13.90 -10.28 -7.26
C VAL A 7 -15.07 -10.06 -8.22
N THR A 8 -15.90 -9.09 -7.91
CA THR A 8 -16.93 -8.61 -8.82
C THR A 8 -16.40 -7.42 -9.61
N LEU A 9 -16.37 -7.52 -10.93
CA LEU A 9 -15.94 -6.46 -11.83
C LEU A 9 -17.12 -5.90 -12.62
N VAL A 10 -17.12 -4.59 -12.80
CA VAL A 10 -18.03 -3.91 -13.73
C VAL A 10 -17.22 -3.45 -14.92
N GLU A 11 -17.53 -4.01 -16.10
CA GLU A 11 -16.94 -3.60 -17.36
C GLU A 11 -17.82 -2.54 -18.01
N ILE A 12 -17.21 -1.43 -18.38
CA ILE A 12 -17.90 -0.34 -19.08
C ILE A 12 -17.22 -0.17 -20.45
N PRO A 13 -17.96 -0.37 -21.57
CA PRO A 13 -17.40 -0.16 -22.89
C PRO A 13 -16.97 1.30 -23.10
N THR A 14 -15.81 1.48 -23.70
CA THR A 14 -15.15 2.80 -23.81
C THR A 14 -15.98 3.84 -24.57
N GLU A 15 -16.52 3.50 -25.73
CA GLU A 15 -17.29 4.47 -26.54
C GLU A 15 -18.57 4.96 -25.87
N PRO A 16 -19.46 4.08 -25.34
CA PRO A 16 -20.63 4.54 -24.60
C PRO A 16 -20.28 5.38 -23.38
N PHE A 17 -19.18 5.04 -22.70
CA PHE A 17 -18.70 5.77 -21.55
C PHE A 17 -18.30 7.21 -21.89
N PHE A 18 -17.51 7.42 -22.96
CA PHE A 18 -17.14 8.78 -23.37
C PHE A 18 -18.34 9.59 -23.86
N LYS A 19 -19.27 8.99 -24.62
CA LYS A 19 -20.52 9.64 -25.02
C LYS A 19 -21.38 10.05 -23.83
N PHE A 20 -21.36 9.25 -22.76
CA PHE A 20 -22.03 9.59 -21.52
C PHE A 20 -21.34 10.79 -20.82
N LEU A 21 -20.00 10.78 -20.75
CA LEU A 21 -19.23 11.87 -20.14
C LEU A 21 -19.42 13.20 -20.86
N GLU A 22 -19.53 13.20 -22.19
CA GLU A 22 -19.81 14.41 -22.99
C GLU A 22 -21.15 15.07 -22.60
N LYS A 23 -22.14 14.27 -22.23
CA LYS A 23 -23.46 14.74 -21.79
C LYS A 23 -23.50 15.14 -20.30
N HIS A 24 -22.47 14.79 -19.53
CA HIS A 24 -22.41 15.01 -18.09
C HIS A 24 -21.09 15.70 -17.68
N PRO A 25 -20.94 17.00 -17.93
CA PRO A 25 -19.69 17.73 -17.67
C PRO A 25 -19.22 17.67 -16.20
N GLU A 26 -20.15 17.58 -15.27
CA GLU A 26 -19.83 17.45 -13.84
C GLU A 26 -19.18 16.10 -13.51
N ILE A 27 -19.58 15.03 -14.18
CA ILE A 27 -18.98 13.69 -14.04
C ILE A 27 -17.63 13.66 -14.75
N TYR A 28 -17.55 14.29 -15.94
CA TYR A 28 -16.30 14.42 -16.68
C TYR A 28 -15.20 15.11 -15.88
N ARG A 29 -15.52 16.22 -15.18
CA ARG A 29 -14.60 16.93 -14.30
C ARG A 29 -14.13 16.05 -13.13
N LYS A 30 -15.03 15.28 -12.50
CA LYS A 30 -14.66 14.34 -11.44
C LYS A 30 -13.75 13.23 -11.95
N PHE A 31 -14.05 12.69 -13.10
CA PHE A 31 -13.22 11.66 -13.75
C PHE A 31 -11.81 12.17 -14.06
N LEU A 32 -11.69 13.37 -14.65
CA LEU A 32 -10.40 14.01 -14.93
C LEU A 32 -9.61 14.25 -13.64
N LYS A 33 -10.27 14.78 -12.61
CA LYS A 33 -9.62 15.01 -11.31
C LYS A 33 -9.10 13.71 -10.71
N TYR A 34 -9.90 12.66 -10.71
CA TYR A 34 -9.51 11.34 -10.21
C TYR A 34 -8.35 10.74 -11.03
N SER A 35 -8.42 10.80 -12.36
CA SER A 35 -7.38 10.31 -13.25
C SER A 35 -6.05 11.06 -13.05
N SER A 36 -6.13 12.40 -12.92
CA SER A 36 -4.96 13.23 -12.64
C SER A 36 -4.32 12.92 -11.28
N GLN A 37 -5.13 12.76 -10.23
CA GLN A 37 -4.64 12.39 -8.90
C GLN A 37 -3.97 11.02 -8.91
N ASN A 38 -4.56 10.06 -9.60
CA ASN A 38 -3.99 8.72 -9.72
C ASN A 38 -2.64 8.74 -10.47
N SER A 39 -2.54 9.51 -11.56
CA SER A 39 -1.29 9.70 -12.30
C SER A 39 -0.21 10.38 -11.46
N GLN A 40 -0.58 11.40 -10.67
CA GLN A 40 0.36 12.05 -9.75
C GLN A 40 0.85 11.10 -8.66
N GLN A 41 -0.01 10.24 -8.13
CA GLN A 41 0.40 9.22 -7.15
C GLN A 41 1.39 8.21 -7.75
N LEU A 42 1.18 7.80 -9.00
CA LEU A 42 2.13 6.93 -9.72
C LEU A 42 3.48 7.64 -9.95
N MET A 43 3.47 8.90 -10.36
CA MET A 43 4.69 9.67 -10.57
C MET A 43 5.48 9.93 -9.28
N ARG A 44 4.83 10.10 -8.14
CA ARG A 44 5.50 10.25 -6.85
C ARG A 44 6.20 8.98 -6.36
N LYS A 45 5.72 7.81 -6.78
CA LYS A 45 6.33 6.51 -6.40
C LYS A 45 7.72 6.28 -7.02
N VAL A 46 7.99 6.85 -8.18
CA VAL A 46 9.26 6.64 -8.90
C VAL A 46 10.47 7.22 -8.14
N PRO A 47 10.48 8.47 -7.67
CA PRO A 47 11.57 8.99 -6.83
C PRO A 47 11.64 8.30 -5.45
N GLU A 48 10.50 7.99 -4.83
CA GLU A 48 10.45 7.25 -3.56
C GLU A 48 11.15 5.89 -3.67
N MET A 49 10.96 5.17 -4.78
CA MET A 49 11.62 3.88 -5.02
C MET A 49 13.15 4.01 -5.16
N ALA A 50 13.64 5.14 -5.66
CA ALA A 50 15.06 5.36 -5.89
C ALA A 50 15.83 5.83 -4.64
N LEU A 51 15.18 6.60 -3.77
CA LEU A 51 15.83 7.32 -2.68
C LEU A 51 15.54 6.76 -1.28
N THR A 52 14.45 6.02 -1.09
CA THR A 52 14.01 5.57 0.23
C THR A 52 14.63 4.23 0.61
N ARG A 53 15.15 4.10 1.82
CA ARG A 53 15.63 2.81 2.35
C ARG A 53 14.52 1.76 2.30
N ILE A 54 14.87 0.52 2.02
CA ILE A 54 13.90 -0.58 1.86
C ILE A 54 13.06 -0.78 3.14
N GLU A 55 13.64 -0.58 4.29
CA GLU A 55 12.92 -0.65 5.57
C GLU A 55 11.81 0.38 5.68
N SER A 56 12.09 1.62 5.33
CA SER A 56 11.12 2.70 5.31
C SER A 56 9.98 2.40 4.31
N ARG A 57 10.31 1.87 3.14
CA ARG A 57 9.28 1.46 2.16
C ARG A 57 8.37 0.35 2.69
N VAL A 58 8.95 -0.64 3.36
CA VAL A 58 8.17 -1.73 3.98
C VAL A 58 7.32 -1.18 5.13
N ALA A 59 7.88 -0.33 6.00
CA ALA A 59 7.13 0.33 7.07
C ALA A 59 5.96 1.17 6.51
N LYS A 60 6.19 1.97 5.47
CA LYS A 60 5.16 2.76 4.79
C LYS A 60 4.04 1.90 4.20
N ILE A 61 4.38 0.73 3.65
CA ILE A 61 3.40 -0.24 3.16
C ILE A 61 2.55 -0.77 4.32
N LEU A 62 3.17 -1.22 5.41
CA LEU A 62 2.46 -1.75 6.58
C LEU A 62 1.52 -0.70 7.18
N LEU A 63 1.99 0.54 7.38
CA LEU A 63 1.18 1.66 7.90
C LEU A 63 0.00 1.98 6.98
N ASN A 64 0.23 2.05 5.66
CA ASN A 64 -0.83 2.33 4.71
C ASN A 64 -1.89 1.24 4.67
N LEU A 65 -1.49 -0.01 4.80
CA LEU A 65 -2.40 -1.14 4.85
C LEU A 65 -3.20 -1.13 6.16
N THR A 66 -2.55 -0.87 7.28
CA THR A 66 -3.21 -0.72 8.58
C THR A 66 -4.29 0.36 8.56
N ARG A 67 -4.02 1.49 7.93
CA ARG A 67 -5.00 2.58 7.79
C ARG A 67 -6.19 2.23 6.89
N LYS A 68 -6.01 1.33 5.92
CA LYS A 68 -7.04 0.96 4.94
C LYS A 68 -7.90 -0.22 5.35
N ILE A 69 -7.29 -1.23 5.92
CA ILE A 69 -7.90 -2.54 6.17
C ILE A 69 -7.54 -3.13 7.54
N GLY A 70 -6.73 -2.42 8.32
CA GLY A 70 -6.41 -2.82 9.68
C GLY A 70 -7.60 -2.63 10.61
N TYR A 71 -7.69 -3.48 11.61
CA TYR A 71 -8.62 -3.34 12.71
C TYR A 71 -7.86 -3.27 14.04
N ARG A 72 -8.50 -2.73 15.07
CA ARG A 72 -7.89 -2.59 16.39
C ARG A 72 -8.46 -3.63 17.34
N GLU A 73 -7.57 -4.41 17.94
CA GLU A 73 -7.91 -5.39 18.96
C GLU A 73 -6.90 -5.30 20.10
N ASN A 74 -7.39 -5.21 21.36
CA ASN A 74 -6.56 -5.10 22.57
C ASN A 74 -5.48 -4.00 22.47
N ASP A 75 -5.86 -2.81 21.97
CA ASP A 75 -4.98 -1.65 21.72
C ASP A 75 -3.87 -1.86 20.69
N LEU A 76 -3.83 -2.98 20.02
CA LEU A 76 -2.90 -3.28 18.93
C LEU A 76 -3.61 -3.22 17.57
N TYR A 77 -2.88 -2.79 16.55
CA TYR A 77 -3.36 -2.85 15.18
C TYR A 77 -3.03 -4.19 14.57
N GLN A 78 -4.05 -4.84 14.02
CA GLN A 78 -3.91 -6.09 13.32
C GLN A 78 -4.23 -5.91 11.84
N LEU A 79 -3.37 -6.49 11.02
CA LEU A 79 -3.59 -6.65 9.59
C LEU A 79 -3.96 -8.11 9.31
N GLU A 80 -5.25 -8.35 9.11
CA GLU A 80 -5.72 -9.62 8.58
C GLU A 80 -5.49 -9.62 7.08
N MET A 81 -4.39 -10.24 6.66
CA MET A 81 -4.01 -10.15 5.26
C MET A 81 -3.49 -11.46 4.71
N PRO A 82 -3.99 -11.86 3.53
CA PRO A 82 -3.34 -12.84 2.69
C PRO A 82 -2.15 -12.25 1.90
N LEU A 83 -1.52 -11.16 2.37
CA LEU A 83 -0.34 -10.61 1.70
C LEU A 83 0.85 -11.54 1.86
N THR A 84 1.27 -12.08 0.76
CA THR A 84 2.50 -12.84 0.68
C THR A 84 3.72 -11.91 0.76
N ARG A 85 4.85 -12.42 1.24
CA ARG A 85 6.13 -11.70 1.21
C ARG A 85 6.52 -11.25 -0.20
N LYS A 86 6.09 -11.99 -1.22
CA LYS A 86 6.29 -11.67 -2.63
C LYS A 86 5.54 -10.41 -3.05
N GLU A 87 4.32 -10.22 -2.56
CA GLU A 87 3.52 -9.02 -2.85
C GLU A 87 4.08 -7.80 -2.15
N ILE A 88 4.47 -7.94 -0.87
CA ILE A 88 5.17 -6.86 -0.17
C ILE A 88 6.46 -6.48 -0.92
N ALA A 89 7.21 -7.45 -1.43
CA ALA A 89 8.41 -7.22 -2.21
C ALA A 89 8.11 -6.45 -3.51
N ALA A 90 7.06 -6.85 -4.23
CA ALA A 90 6.62 -6.15 -5.43
C ALA A 90 6.18 -4.70 -5.12
N MET A 91 5.45 -4.48 -4.04
CA MET A 91 5.03 -3.14 -3.60
C MET A 91 6.21 -2.29 -3.14
N ALA A 92 7.20 -2.88 -2.48
CA ALA A 92 8.40 -2.20 -2.00
C ALA A 92 9.47 -2.01 -3.09
N GLY A 93 9.30 -2.59 -4.29
CA GLY A 93 10.28 -2.54 -5.37
C GLY A 93 11.61 -3.22 -4.98
N THR A 94 11.54 -4.40 -4.36
CA THR A 94 12.70 -5.14 -3.87
C THR A 94 12.51 -6.65 -4.05
N THR A 95 13.47 -7.46 -3.58
CA THR A 95 13.38 -8.92 -3.63
C THR A 95 12.64 -9.49 -2.41
N THR A 96 12.08 -10.69 -2.57
CA THR A 96 11.41 -11.41 -1.49
C THR A 96 12.35 -11.68 -0.31
N GLU A 97 13.61 -12.03 -0.60
CA GLU A 97 14.63 -12.29 0.41
C GLU A 97 14.89 -11.04 1.27
N THR A 98 14.94 -9.87 0.62
CA THR A 98 15.13 -8.60 1.33
C THR A 98 13.95 -8.29 2.24
N VAL A 99 12.71 -8.51 1.78
CA VAL A 99 11.51 -8.34 2.61
C VAL A 99 11.52 -9.31 3.79
N VAL A 100 11.86 -10.57 3.58
CA VAL A 100 11.97 -11.56 4.67
C VAL A 100 12.97 -11.09 5.73
N ARG A 101 14.12 -10.56 5.30
CA ARG A 101 15.12 -10.02 6.22
C ARG A 101 14.64 -8.78 6.98
N VAL A 102 13.93 -7.86 6.31
CA VAL A 102 13.38 -6.65 6.95
C VAL A 102 12.29 -7.03 7.96
N LEU A 103 11.31 -7.83 7.55
CA LEU A 103 10.23 -8.28 8.45
C LEU A 103 10.78 -9.06 9.65
N GLY A 104 11.74 -9.95 9.42
CA GLY A 104 12.40 -10.70 10.50
C GLY A 104 13.20 -9.82 11.47
N ARG A 105 13.72 -8.65 11.02
CA ARG A 105 14.34 -7.68 11.91
C ARG A 105 13.28 -6.95 12.76
N LEU A 106 12.23 -6.46 12.13
CA LEU A 106 11.12 -5.79 12.83
C LEU A 106 10.45 -6.72 13.85
N GLU A 107 10.36 -8.01 13.56
CA GLU A 107 9.85 -9.01 14.49
C GLU A 107 10.82 -9.25 15.68
N LYS A 108 12.12 -9.34 15.42
CA LYS A 108 13.14 -9.50 16.48
C LYS A 108 13.25 -8.29 17.43
N THR A 109 12.85 -7.12 16.98
CA THR A 109 12.83 -5.88 17.78
C THR A 109 11.44 -5.58 18.34
N ASP A 110 10.53 -6.55 18.32
CA ASP A 110 9.16 -6.45 18.82
C ASP A 110 8.34 -5.28 18.23
N VAL A 111 8.71 -4.83 17.04
CA VAL A 111 7.96 -3.78 16.31
C VAL A 111 6.72 -4.37 15.65
N ILE A 112 6.83 -5.59 15.14
CA ILE A 112 5.73 -6.37 14.60
C ILE A 112 5.76 -7.79 15.14
N GLN A 113 4.61 -8.45 15.14
CA GLN A 113 4.50 -9.88 15.37
C GLN A 113 3.83 -10.54 14.16
N MET A 114 4.43 -11.61 13.64
CA MET A 114 3.89 -12.33 12.50
C MET A 114 3.23 -13.63 12.94
N ASN A 115 1.95 -13.76 12.63
CA ASN A 115 1.21 -15.01 12.68
C ASN A 115 0.95 -15.52 11.26
N LYS A 116 0.48 -16.77 11.11
CA LYS A 116 0.25 -17.41 9.79
C LYS A 116 -0.58 -16.56 8.81
N HIS A 117 -1.50 -15.76 9.34
CA HIS A 117 -2.48 -14.99 8.54
C HIS A 117 -2.58 -13.52 8.95
N HIS A 118 -1.81 -13.07 9.95
CA HIS A 118 -1.91 -11.72 10.49
C HIS A 118 -0.52 -11.12 10.73
N ILE A 119 -0.44 -9.83 10.54
CA ILE A 119 0.69 -9.02 11.04
C ILE A 119 0.11 -8.10 12.12
N ILE A 120 0.63 -8.22 13.33
CA ILE A 120 0.27 -7.38 14.46
C ILE A 120 1.33 -6.29 14.56
N LEU A 121 0.91 -5.03 14.54
CA LEU A 121 1.80 -3.89 14.73
C LEU A 121 1.84 -3.56 16.23
N GLN A 122 3.00 -3.75 16.84
CA GLN A 122 3.22 -3.52 18.25
C GLN A 122 3.75 -2.11 18.54
N ASP A 123 4.60 -1.57 17.66
CA ASP A 123 5.13 -0.22 17.77
C ASP A 123 4.91 0.59 16.50
N LEU A 124 3.77 1.31 16.47
CA LEU A 124 3.43 2.21 15.37
C LEU A 124 4.37 3.42 15.29
N ASN A 125 4.78 3.96 16.44
CA ASN A 125 5.63 5.15 16.49
C ASN A 125 6.99 4.86 15.86
N TYR A 126 7.55 3.67 16.11
CA TYR A 126 8.80 3.25 15.48
C TYR A 126 8.63 3.11 13.96
N LEU A 127 7.54 2.48 13.48
CA LEU A 127 7.27 2.38 12.05
C LEU A 127 7.10 3.75 11.39
N GLU A 128 6.44 4.69 12.06
CA GLU A 128 6.31 6.07 11.59
C GLU A 128 7.66 6.79 11.55
N SER A 129 8.51 6.64 12.55
CA SER A 129 9.86 7.22 12.57
C SER A 129 10.73 6.73 11.42
N LEU A 130 10.62 5.45 11.04
CA LEU A 130 11.34 4.89 9.88
C LEU A 130 10.93 5.56 8.55
N VAL A 131 9.70 6.06 8.47
CA VAL A 131 9.21 6.77 7.29
C VAL A 131 9.68 8.23 7.31
N ASP A 132 9.59 8.91 8.45
CA ASP A 132 9.91 10.32 8.62
C ASP A 132 11.41 10.62 8.42
N GLU A 133 12.31 9.73 8.88
CA GLU A 133 13.76 9.85 8.67
C GLU A 133 14.17 9.94 7.19
N THR A 134 13.29 9.51 6.29
CA THR A 134 13.60 9.45 4.85
C THR A 134 12.99 10.61 4.07
N ASP A 135 11.97 11.27 4.61
CA ASP A 135 11.36 12.46 3.97
C ASP A 135 12.20 13.75 4.19
N HIS A 136 13.30 13.66 4.96
CA HIS A 136 14.21 14.79 5.27
C HIS A 136 15.57 14.71 4.54
N LEU A 137 15.77 13.77 3.60
CA LEU A 137 16.96 13.64 2.76
C LEU A 137 16.64 13.95 1.30
#